data_27ac1e90e3f643f1fa7d77bca154b563
#
_entry.id   27ac1e90e3f643f1fa7d77bca154b563
#
_cell.length_a   1.000
_cell.length_b   1.000
_cell.length_c   1.000
_cell.angle_alpha   90.00
_cell.angle_beta   90.00
_cell.angle_gamma   90.00
#
_symmetry.space_group_name_H-M   'P 1'
#
loop_
_entity.id
_entity.type
_entity.pdbx_description
1 polymer ?
#
loop_
_entity_poly.entity_id
_entity_poly.type
_entity_poly.pdbx_seq_one_letter_code
_entity_poly.pdbx_strand_id
1 'polypeptide(L)'
;MHGSSRGLVISNGIVPRYADIDAGAMVVAAVDEAVRNAVCVGVDVDRMAGLDNFCWPDPIVSEKTPDGRFKLAQLVRANRELERMCRAYRVPCVSGKDSMKNDYGTGADKISIPPTMLFSLFGDHPDVRMTATSDLKREGERLYLFGRCRQELGASEVASMLSEAGEAAGIGGAVPATVSYTHLTLPTSNGV
;
A
#
# COMPACT_ATOMS: atom_id res chain seq x y z
N MET A 1 -24.40 -6.78 9.21
CA MET A 1 -25.23 -6.24 10.32
C MET A 1 -26.66 -6.72 10.08
N HIS A 2 -27.15 -7.62 10.90
CA HIS A 2 -28.49 -8.20 10.73
C HIS A 2 -29.56 -7.11 10.82
N GLY A 3 -30.51 -7.10 9.88
CA GLY A 3 -31.61 -6.15 9.84
C GLY A 3 -31.27 -4.73 9.34
N SER A 4 -30.06 -4.55 8.76
CA SER A 4 -29.61 -3.27 8.20
C SER A 4 -29.00 -3.47 6.82
N SER A 5 -29.06 -2.47 5.95
CA SER A 5 -28.32 -2.42 4.69
C SER A 5 -26.86 -1.95 4.86
N ARG A 6 -26.48 -1.53 6.05
CA ARG A 6 -25.07 -1.16 6.33
C ARG A 6 -24.16 -2.38 6.32
N GLY A 7 -22.93 -2.20 5.87
CA GLY A 7 -21.94 -3.24 5.78
C GLY A 7 -20.58 -2.81 6.31
N LEU A 8 -19.65 -3.75 6.30
CA LEU A 8 -18.24 -3.53 6.59
C LEU A 8 -17.46 -3.68 5.28
N VAL A 9 -16.64 -2.69 4.97
CA VAL A 9 -15.61 -2.77 3.94
C VAL A 9 -14.32 -3.24 4.56
N ILE A 10 -13.64 -4.17 3.91
CA ILE A 10 -12.28 -4.59 4.26
C ILE A 10 -11.45 -4.53 2.97
N SER A 11 -10.28 -3.92 3.06
CA SER A 11 -9.34 -3.82 1.95
C SER A 11 -7.90 -3.94 2.44
N ASN A 12 -6.99 -4.21 1.52
CA ASN A 12 -5.57 -4.31 1.81
C ASN A 12 -4.75 -3.60 0.75
N GLY A 13 -3.53 -3.20 1.14
CA GLY A 13 -2.49 -2.76 0.24
C GLY A 13 -1.15 -3.34 0.65
N ILE A 14 -0.37 -3.82 -0.33
CA ILE A 14 0.93 -4.44 -0.13
C ILE A 14 1.77 -4.37 -1.42
N VAL A 15 2.93 -3.74 -1.34
CA VAL A 15 3.85 -3.56 -2.49
C VAL A 15 5.31 -3.79 -2.07
N PRO A 16 5.69 -5.00 -1.66
CA PRO A 16 6.99 -5.26 -1.01
C PRO A 16 8.19 -4.93 -1.91
N ARG A 17 8.10 -5.10 -3.22
CA ARG A 17 9.20 -4.78 -4.16
C ARG A 17 9.62 -3.32 -4.14
N TYR A 18 8.74 -2.40 -3.73
CA TYR A 18 9.11 -0.99 -3.61
C TYR A 18 10.16 -0.77 -2.52
N ALA A 19 10.22 -1.64 -1.50
CA ALA A 19 11.21 -1.54 -0.43
C ALA A 19 12.65 -1.77 -0.89
N ASP A 20 12.85 -2.46 -2.01
CA ASP A 20 14.17 -2.64 -2.63
C ASP A 20 14.75 -1.30 -3.11
N ILE A 21 13.89 -0.33 -3.41
CA ILE A 21 14.25 1.03 -3.84
C ILE A 21 14.07 2.01 -2.69
N ASP A 22 12.88 2.05 -2.08
CA ASP A 22 12.53 2.97 -0.99
C ASP A 22 11.43 2.40 -0.09
N ALA A 23 11.79 2.07 1.15
CA ALA A 23 10.83 1.54 2.13
C ALA A 23 9.74 2.54 2.53
N GLY A 24 10.02 3.84 2.47
CA GLY A 24 9.00 4.87 2.67
C GLY A 24 7.98 4.87 1.54
N ALA A 25 8.44 4.82 0.28
CA ALA A 25 7.56 4.74 -0.87
C ALA A 25 6.70 3.46 -0.87
N MET A 26 7.25 2.33 -0.40
CA MET A 26 6.49 1.10 -0.18
C MET A 26 5.29 1.33 0.75
N VAL A 27 5.50 1.97 1.89
CA VAL A 27 4.42 2.26 2.85
C VAL A 27 3.39 3.21 2.26
N VAL A 28 3.86 4.27 1.60
CA VAL A 28 2.97 5.23 0.93
C VAL A 28 2.05 4.54 -0.06
N ALA A 29 2.62 3.68 -0.91
CA ALA A 29 1.86 2.94 -1.91
C ALA A 29 0.90 1.92 -1.28
N ALA A 30 1.31 1.20 -0.24
CA ALA A 30 0.46 0.22 0.43
C ALA A 30 -0.75 0.87 1.12
N VAL A 31 -0.56 2.01 1.80
CA VAL A 31 -1.69 2.74 2.40
C VAL A 31 -2.63 3.30 1.33
N ASP A 32 -2.08 3.90 0.27
CA ASP A 32 -2.86 4.43 -0.84
C ASP A 32 -3.67 3.34 -1.55
N GLU A 33 -3.08 2.17 -1.81
CA GLU A 33 -3.75 1.02 -2.39
C GLU A 33 -4.94 0.55 -1.53
N ALA A 34 -4.73 0.39 -0.23
CA ALA A 34 -5.81 -0.01 0.69
C ALA A 34 -6.96 0.98 0.68
N VAL A 35 -6.67 2.29 0.71
CA VAL A 35 -7.69 3.34 0.66
C VAL A 35 -8.44 3.31 -0.67
N ARG A 36 -7.74 3.22 -1.80
CA ARG A 36 -8.38 3.15 -3.13
C ARG A 36 -9.27 1.94 -3.26
N ASN A 37 -8.82 0.77 -2.83
CA ASN A 37 -9.61 -0.46 -2.84
C ASN A 37 -10.90 -0.31 -2.02
N ALA A 38 -10.84 0.34 -0.85
CA ALA A 38 -12.02 0.61 -0.04
C ALA A 38 -12.98 1.61 -0.69
N VAL A 39 -12.44 2.69 -1.26
CA VAL A 39 -13.23 3.73 -1.93
C VAL A 39 -13.96 3.18 -3.16
N CYS A 40 -13.30 2.31 -3.94
CA CYS A 40 -13.91 1.70 -5.13
C CYS A 40 -15.19 0.91 -4.83
N VAL A 41 -15.34 0.38 -3.63
CA VAL A 41 -16.54 -0.38 -3.22
C VAL A 41 -17.55 0.45 -2.42
N GLY A 42 -17.23 1.71 -2.10
CA GLY A 42 -18.18 2.64 -1.48
C GLY A 42 -18.04 2.77 0.04
N VAL A 43 -16.81 2.69 0.59
CA VAL A 43 -16.56 2.98 2.00
C VAL A 43 -16.95 4.43 2.34
N ASP A 44 -17.47 4.63 3.54
CA ASP A 44 -17.58 5.96 4.13
C ASP A 44 -16.17 6.44 4.55
N VAL A 45 -15.62 7.39 3.82
CA VAL A 45 -14.23 7.87 3.98
C VAL A 45 -13.97 8.56 5.33
N ASP A 46 -14.99 9.02 6.02
CA ASP A 46 -14.88 9.62 7.35
C ASP A 46 -14.97 8.55 8.47
N ARG A 47 -15.17 7.29 8.10
CA ARG A 47 -15.35 6.16 9.01
C ARG A 47 -14.44 4.98 8.67
N MET A 48 -13.19 5.28 8.39
CA MET A 48 -12.14 4.30 8.14
C MET A 48 -11.23 4.15 9.35
N ALA A 49 -10.69 2.95 9.52
CA ALA A 49 -9.61 2.64 10.44
C ALA A 49 -8.63 1.66 9.80
N GLY A 50 -7.39 1.71 10.23
CA GLY A 50 -6.33 0.90 9.67
C GLY A 50 -5.62 0.02 10.69
N LEU A 51 -4.92 -0.97 10.16
CA LEU A 51 -4.03 -1.86 10.87
C LEU A 51 -2.78 -2.07 10.02
N ASP A 52 -1.63 -1.76 10.58
CA ASP A 52 -0.35 -2.06 9.96
C ASP A 52 0.15 -3.46 10.36
N ASN A 53 0.86 -4.09 9.44
CA ASN A 53 1.52 -5.35 9.66
C ASN A 53 2.91 -5.31 9.03
N PHE A 54 3.93 -5.09 9.88
CA PHE A 54 5.32 -5.10 9.46
C PHE A 54 5.91 -6.51 9.53
N CYS A 55 6.57 -6.90 8.45
CA CYS A 55 7.51 -8.01 8.39
C CYS A 55 8.88 -7.46 8.01
N TRP A 56 9.85 -7.54 8.92
CA TRP A 56 11.12 -6.84 8.76
C TRP A 56 12.32 -7.76 8.99
N PRO A 57 13.41 -7.59 8.21
CA PRO A 57 14.68 -8.28 8.47
C PRO A 57 15.30 -7.79 9.77
N ASP A 58 16.33 -8.45 10.26
CA ASP A 58 16.99 -8.08 11.51
C ASP A 58 17.60 -6.66 11.44
N PRO A 59 17.06 -5.68 12.17
CA PRO A 59 17.55 -4.30 12.15
C PRO A 59 18.69 -4.04 13.15
N ILE A 60 19.19 -5.07 13.83
CA ILE A 60 20.23 -4.93 14.83
C ILE A 60 21.59 -5.26 14.23
N VAL A 61 22.56 -4.35 14.41
CA VAL A 61 23.93 -4.58 13.97
C VAL A 61 24.55 -5.74 14.76
N SER A 62 25.08 -6.71 14.04
CA SER A 62 25.83 -7.82 14.58
C SER A 62 26.77 -8.37 13.50
N GLU A 63 27.65 -9.31 13.85
CA GLU A 63 28.47 -10.03 12.86
C GLU A 63 27.61 -10.71 11.77
N LYS A 64 26.41 -11.15 12.14
CA LYS A 64 25.44 -11.78 11.23
C LYS A 64 24.56 -10.77 10.48
N THR A 65 24.60 -9.52 10.85
CA THR A 65 23.77 -8.45 10.27
C THR A 65 24.58 -7.14 10.25
N PRO A 66 25.64 -7.05 9.44
CA PRO A 66 26.47 -5.86 9.36
C PRO A 66 25.72 -4.64 8.83
N ASP A 67 24.66 -4.86 8.06
CA ASP A 67 23.75 -3.87 7.48
C ASP A 67 22.56 -3.49 8.39
N GLY A 68 22.56 -3.93 9.64
CA GLY A 68 21.46 -3.68 10.58
C GLY A 68 21.10 -2.20 10.74
N ARG A 69 22.10 -1.28 10.70
CA ARG A 69 21.82 0.17 10.76
C ARG A 69 21.00 0.66 9.56
N PHE A 70 21.29 0.15 8.38
CA PHE A 70 20.53 0.49 7.18
C PHE A 70 19.09 0.00 7.30
N LYS A 71 18.90 -1.27 7.71
CA LYS A 71 17.58 -1.88 7.93
C LYS A 71 16.75 -1.13 8.97
N LEU A 72 17.41 -0.67 10.06
CA LEU A 72 16.76 0.16 11.07
C LEU A 72 16.39 1.53 10.52
N ALA A 73 17.26 2.18 9.77
CA ALA A 73 16.95 3.47 9.15
C ALA A 73 15.78 3.38 8.18
N GLN A 74 15.69 2.30 7.40
CA GLN A 74 14.55 2.01 6.54
C GLN A 74 13.25 1.86 7.34
N LEU A 75 13.29 1.14 8.49
CA LEU A 75 12.12 0.97 9.36
C LEU A 75 11.64 2.31 9.92
N VAL A 76 12.56 3.18 10.34
CA VAL A 76 12.21 4.53 10.82
C VAL A 76 11.57 5.36 9.72
N ARG A 77 12.10 5.31 8.49
CA ARG A 77 11.51 5.99 7.34
C ARG A 77 10.12 5.47 7.03
N ALA A 78 9.95 4.14 7.01
CA ALA A 78 8.66 3.49 6.79
C ALA A 78 7.60 3.96 7.80
N ASN A 79 7.94 3.98 9.09
CA ASN A 79 7.03 4.44 10.13
C ASN A 79 6.67 5.93 10.03
N ARG A 80 7.61 6.79 9.64
CA ARG A 80 7.33 8.23 9.40
C ARG A 80 6.34 8.41 8.24
N GLU A 81 6.50 7.64 7.19
CA GLU A 81 5.58 7.67 6.07
C GLU A 81 4.20 7.08 6.43
N LEU A 82 4.14 6.04 7.26
CA LEU A 82 2.89 5.51 7.78
C LEU A 82 2.12 6.59 8.56
N GLU A 83 2.78 7.28 9.49
CA GLU A 83 2.17 8.39 10.22
C GLU A 83 1.64 9.47 9.26
N ARG A 84 2.47 9.89 8.31
CA ARG A 84 2.11 10.92 7.34
C ARG A 84 0.88 10.53 6.51
N MET A 85 0.82 9.29 6.02
CA MET A 85 -0.28 8.80 5.22
C MET A 85 -1.56 8.62 6.04
N CYS A 86 -1.45 8.07 7.24
CA CYS A 86 -2.60 7.94 8.16
C CYS A 86 -3.21 9.29 8.49
N ARG A 87 -2.39 10.32 8.72
CA ARG A 87 -2.87 11.69 8.93
C ARG A 87 -3.52 12.27 7.68
N ALA A 88 -2.90 12.09 6.51
CA ALA A 88 -3.39 12.62 5.24
C ALA A 88 -4.76 12.04 4.87
N TYR A 89 -4.94 10.73 5.03
CA TYR A 89 -6.21 10.06 4.78
C TYR A 89 -7.18 10.09 5.98
N ARG A 90 -6.76 10.61 7.12
CA ARG A 90 -7.55 10.58 8.37
C ARG A 90 -7.95 9.16 8.79
N VAL A 91 -7.06 8.20 8.55
CA VAL A 91 -7.24 6.79 8.91
C VAL A 91 -6.42 6.49 10.16
N PRO A 92 -7.02 6.41 11.35
CA PRO A 92 -6.30 6.02 12.56
C PRO A 92 -5.90 4.54 12.49
N CYS A 93 -4.65 4.22 12.85
CA CYS A 93 -4.27 2.85 13.14
C CYS A 93 -4.84 2.48 14.51
N VAL A 94 -5.73 1.49 14.54
CA VAL A 94 -6.38 1.01 15.78
C VAL A 94 -5.73 -0.25 16.31
N SER A 95 -4.87 -0.87 15.53
CA SER A 95 -4.05 -2.02 15.90
C SER A 95 -2.84 -2.08 14.97
N GLY A 96 -1.86 -2.88 15.34
CA GLY A 96 -0.67 -3.14 14.55
C GLY A 96 -0.05 -4.48 14.94
N LYS A 97 0.77 -5.03 14.06
CA LYS A 97 1.52 -6.25 14.29
C LYS A 97 2.90 -6.12 13.67
N ASP A 98 3.93 -6.29 14.48
CA ASP A 98 5.32 -6.19 14.06
C ASP A 98 6.02 -7.53 14.18
N SER A 99 6.58 -8.01 13.07
CA SER A 99 7.50 -9.13 13.02
C SER A 99 8.88 -8.64 12.64
N MET A 100 9.83 -8.83 13.54
CA MET A 100 11.22 -8.44 13.31
C MET A 100 12.11 -9.68 13.24
N LYS A 101 13.28 -9.55 12.61
CA LYS A 101 14.27 -10.63 12.45
C LYS A 101 13.72 -11.82 11.64
N ASN A 102 12.88 -11.54 10.65
CA ASN A 102 12.35 -12.56 9.75
C ASN A 102 13.40 -12.93 8.69
N ASP A 103 14.51 -13.46 9.14
CA ASP A 103 15.60 -13.96 8.30
C ASP A 103 15.54 -15.48 8.25
N TYR A 104 15.93 -16.06 7.13
CA TYR A 104 16.06 -17.50 6.95
C TYR A 104 17.52 -17.91 6.94
N GLY A 105 17.82 -19.07 7.51
CA GLY A 105 19.17 -19.61 7.55
C GLY A 105 20.08 -18.96 8.59
N THR A 106 21.35 -19.38 8.60
CA THR A 106 22.37 -18.90 9.52
C THR A 106 23.71 -18.74 8.82
N GLY A 107 24.58 -17.86 9.31
CA GLY A 107 25.91 -17.66 8.77
C GLY A 107 25.90 -17.12 7.33
N ALA A 108 26.69 -17.74 6.46
CA ALA A 108 26.83 -17.31 5.07
C ALA A 108 25.57 -17.55 4.22
N ASP A 109 24.73 -18.48 4.64
CA ASP A 109 23.49 -18.84 3.93
C ASP A 109 22.27 -18.06 4.43
N LYS A 110 22.52 -17.03 5.23
CA LYS A 110 21.44 -16.18 5.74
C LYS A 110 20.79 -15.39 4.61
N ILE A 111 19.48 -15.56 4.46
CA ILE A 111 18.63 -14.78 3.55
C ILE A 111 17.77 -13.85 4.41
N SER A 112 17.95 -12.55 4.22
CA SER A 112 17.06 -11.55 4.80
C SER A 112 15.83 -11.38 3.94
N ILE A 113 14.64 -11.36 4.55
CA ILE A 113 13.42 -11.03 3.81
C ILE A 113 13.48 -9.58 3.32
N PRO A 114 12.84 -9.23 2.20
CA PRO A 114 12.63 -7.85 1.85
C PRO A 114 11.75 -7.18 2.92
N PRO A 115 12.06 -5.93 3.30
CA PRO A 115 11.18 -5.14 4.15
C PRO A 115 9.77 -5.10 3.58
N THR A 116 8.77 -5.43 4.38
CA THR A 116 7.39 -5.51 3.91
C THR A 116 6.45 -4.88 4.94
N MET A 117 5.48 -4.12 4.47
CA MET A 117 4.35 -3.65 5.25
C MET A 117 3.05 -3.94 4.48
N LEU A 118 2.16 -4.69 5.12
CA LEU A 118 0.78 -4.87 4.71
C LEU A 118 -0.08 -3.88 5.47
N PHE A 119 -0.85 -3.05 4.78
CA PHE A 119 -1.84 -2.19 5.40
C PHE A 119 -3.23 -2.78 5.18
N SER A 120 -3.90 -3.12 6.26
CA SER A 120 -5.29 -3.53 6.23
C SER A 120 -6.18 -2.37 6.66
N LEU A 121 -7.21 -2.10 5.90
CA LEU A 121 -8.16 -1.04 6.15
C LEU A 121 -9.56 -1.63 6.29
N PHE A 122 -10.32 -1.11 7.22
CA PHE A 122 -11.73 -1.40 7.34
C PHE A 122 -12.52 -0.12 7.58
N GLY A 123 -13.75 -0.14 7.13
CA GLY A 123 -14.63 1.01 7.24
C GLY A 123 -16.09 0.64 7.08
N ASP A 124 -16.92 1.62 7.31
CA ASP A 124 -18.37 1.48 7.23
C ASP A 124 -18.84 1.62 5.78
N HIS A 125 -19.75 0.78 5.35
CA HIS A 125 -20.49 0.95 4.10
C HIS A 125 -21.91 1.35 4.43
N PRO A 126 -22.35 2.53 4.02
CA PRO A 126 -23.65 3.04 4.42
C PRO A 126 -24.83 2.21 3.86
N ASP A 127 -24.68 1.69 2.65
CA ASP A 127 -25.70 0.82 2.01
C ASP A 127 -25.05 -0.16 1.02
N VAL A 128 -24.88 -1.41 1.39
CA VAL A 128 -24.23 -2.44 0.56
C VAL A 128 -24.93 -2.69 -0.79
N ARG A 129 -26.19 -2.28 -0.96
CA ARG A 129 -26.89 -2.36 -2.24
C ARG A 129 -26.32 -1.42 -3.29
N MET A 130 -25.55 -0.40 -2.85
CA MET A 130 -24.87 0.58 -3.70
C MET A 130 -23.42 0.20 -4.00
N THR A 131 -22.98 -0.98 -3.57
CA THR A 131 -21.60 -1.43 -3.82
C THR A 131 -21.33 -1.55 -5.31
N ALA A 132 -20.22 -0.91 -5.75
CA ALA A 132 -19.74 -1.08 -7.11
C ALA A 132 -18.91 -2.36 -7.23
N THR A 133 -18.97 -3.01 -8.37
CA THR A 133 -18.15 -4.15 -8.77
C THR A 133 -17.35 -3.83 -10.02
N SER A 134 -16.31 -4.61 -10.33
CA SER A 134 -15.36 -4.30 -11.40
C SER A 134 -15.89 -4.49 -12.82
N ASP A 135 -17.04 -5.18 -12.98
CA ASP A 135 -17.65 -5.42 -14.28
C ASP A 135 -18.35 -4.17 -14.81
N LEU A 136 -18.31 -3.98 -16.12
CA LEU A 136 -19.08 -2.94 -16.82
C LEU A 136 -20.57 -3.32 -16.82
N LYS A 137 -21.44 -2.37 -16.47
CA LYS A 137 -22.86 -2.64 -16.25
C LYS A 137 -23.73 -2.37 -17.49
N ARG A 138 -23.34 -1.39 -18.30
CA ARG A 138 -24.14 -0.94 -19.44
C ARG A 138 -23.26 -0.54 -20.61
N GLU A 139 -23.74 -0.77 -21.82
CA GLU A 139 -23.14 -0.23 -23.03
C GLU A 139 -23.14 1.32 -22.99
N GLY A 140 -22.04 1.93 -23.40
CA GLY A 140 -21.89 3.40 -23.41
C GLY A 140 -21.46 4.02 -22.08
N GLU A 141 -21.18 3.23 -21.05
CA GLU A 141 -20.57 3.75 -19.82
C GLU A 141 -19.20 4.40 -20.09
N ARG A 142 -18.94 5.49 -19.38
CA ARG A 142 -17.68 6.22 -19.51
C ARG A 142 -16.65 5.70 -18.51
N LEU A 143 -15.43 5.47 -18.99
CA LEU A 143 -14.29 5.14 -18.16
C LEU A 143 -13.48 6.41 -17.87
N TYR A 144 -13.16 6.63 -16.61
CA TYR A 144 -12.36 7.76 -16.16
C TYR A 144 -11.07 7.26 -15.53
N LEU A 145 -9.94 7.86 -15.92
CA LEU A 145 -8.65 7.65 -15.29
C LEU A 145 -8.38 8.83 -14.34
N PHE A 146 -8.19 8.54 -13.06
CA PHE A 146 -7.83 9.53 -12.07
C PHE A 146 -6.33 9.49 -11.79
N GLY A 147 -5.67 10.65 -11.88
CA GLY A 147 -4.26 10.80 -11.63
C GLY A 147 -3.45 11.04 -12.91
N ARG A 148 -2.13 11.02 -12.76
CA ARG A 148 -1.20 11.20 -13.88
C ARG A 148 -0.32 9.98 -13.99
N CYS A 149 -0.24 9.42 -15.18
CA CYS A 149 0.76 8.40 -15.51
C CYS A 149 2.09 9.08 -15.79
N ARG A 150 3.19 8.53 -15.25
CA ARG A 150 4.55 8.97 -15.46
C ARG A 150 5.40 7.79 -15.92
N GLN A 151 6.60 8.07 -16.41
CA GLN A 151 7.58 7.03 -16.73
C GLN A 151 8.30 6.56 -15.45
N GLU A 152 7.56 5.98 -14.55
CA GLU A 152 8.02 5.48 -13.26
C GLU A 152 7.69 3.99 -13.21
N LEU A 153 8.64 3.15 -13.64
CA LEU A 153 8.47 1.70 -13.73
C LEU A 153 9.29 0.92 -12.69
N GLY A 154 9.95 1.63 -11.77
CA GLY A 154 10.76 1.01 -10.73
C GLY A 154 9.96 0.01 -9.91
N ALA A 155 10.53 -1.18 -9.71
CA ALA A 155 9.92 -2.31 -8.98
C ALA A 155 8.55 -2.80 -9.52
N SER A 156 8.22 -2.47 -10.76
CA SER A 156 7.02 -2.99 -11.43
C SER A 156 7.24 -4.39 -12.01
N GLU A 157 6.16 -5.12 -12.29
CA GLU A 157 6.22 -6.40 -13.00
C GLU A 157 6.83 -6.24 -14.40
N VAL A 158 6.54 -5.13 -15.09
CA VAL A 158 7.14 -4.83 -16.41
C VAL A 158 8.65 -4.70 -16.28
N ALA A 159 9.14 -3.98 -15.28
CA ALA A 159 10.58 -3.87 -15.04
C ALA A 159 11.23 -5.23 -14.77
N SER A 160 10.56 -6.10 -14.02
CA SER A 160 11.04 -7.46 -13.75
C SER A 160 11.11 -8.31 -15.03
N MET A 161 10.04 -8.33 -15.80
CA MET A 161 9.99 -9.10 -17.07
C MET A 161 11.08 -8.67 -18.02
N LEU A 162 11.30 -7.38 -18.17
CA LEU A 162 12.34 -6.85 -19.07
C LEU A 162 13.76 -7.10 -18.55
N SER A 163 13.93 -7.12 -17.21
CA SER A 163 15.20 -7.52 -16.58
C SER A 163 15.52 -9.00 -16.85
N GLU A 164 14.54 -9.88 -16.71
CA GLU A 164 14.70 -11.31 -17.02
C GLU A 164 14.98 -11.58 -18.49
N ALA A 165 14.41 -10.78 -19.39
CA ALA A 165 14.67 -10.83 -20.82
C ALA A 165 16.03 -10.21 -21.25
N GLY A 166 16.79 -9.64 -20.31
CA GLY A 166 18.03 -8.92 -20.62
C GLY A 166 17.83 -7.54 -21.27
N GLU A 167 16.61 -7.07 -21.34
CA GLU A 167 16.20 -5.80 -21.99
C GLU A 167 16.08 -4.63 -20.99
N ALA A 168 16.51 -4.83 -19.75
CA ALA A 168 16.34 -3.86 -18.66
C ALA A 168 17.24 -2.62 -18.72
N ALA A 169 18.11 -2.51 -19.74
CA ALA A 169 18.97 -1.34 -19.91
C ALA A 169 18.12 -0.09 -20.15
N GLY A 170 17.88 0.70 -19.10
CA GLY A 170 17.11 1.94 -19.15
C GLY A 170 15.75 1.93 -18.50
N ILE A 171 15.31 0.80 -17.97
CA ILE A 171 14.05 0.68 -17.20
C ILE A 171 14.33 0.67 -15.69
N GLY A 172 15.40 1.29 -15.29
CA GLY A 172 15.61 1.69 -13.92
C GLY A 172 14.81 2.98 -13.67
N GLY A 173 14.22 3.14 -12.54
CA GLY A 173 13.51 4.38 -12.24
C GLY A 173 13.03 4.44 -10.82
N ALA A 174 12.54 5.61 -10.45
CA ALA A 174 11.84 5.78 -9.21
C ALA A 174 10.62 4.85 -9.16
N VAL A 175 10.26 4.39 -7.99
CA VAL A 175 8.95 3.81 -7.74
C VAL A 175 7.88 4.85 -8.07
N PRO A 176 6.73 4.45 -8.62
CA PRO A 176 5.66 5.37 -8.89
C PRO A 176 5.31 6.20 -7.66
N ALA A 177 5.32 7.52 -7.83
CA ALA A 177 4.88 8.40 -6.76
C ALA A 177 3.36 8.26 -6.62
N THR A 178 2.91 7.94 -5.43
CA THR A 178 1.48 8.06 -5.11
C THR A 178 1.11 9.53 -5.12
N VAL A 179 0.32 9.91 -6.13
CA VAL A 179 -0.09 11.30 -6.29
C VAL A 179 -1.39 11.54 -5.57
N SER A 180 -1.29 12.41 -4.59
CA SER A 180 -2.37 13.27 -4.11
C SER A 180 -3.53 12.60 -3.37
N TYR A 181 -3.26 12.20 -2.20
CA TYR A 181 -4.18 12.22 -1.09
C TYR A 181 -4.70 13.64 -0.75
N THR A 182 -4.15 14.69 -1.34
CA THR A 182 -4.59 16.08 -1.09
C THR A 182 -5.86 16.49 -1.82
N HIS A 183 -6.40 15.64 -2.71
CA HIS A 183 -7.55 15.99 -3.55
C HIS A 183 -8.59 14.88 -3.68
N LEU A 184 -8.65 13.92 -2.77
CA LEU A 184 -9.80 13.04 -2.64
C LEU A 184 -10.96 13.79 -1.95
N THR A 185 -11.41 14.87 -2.56
CA THR A 185 -12.78 15.27 -2.40
C THR A 185 -13.60 14.37 -3.30
N LEU A 186 -14.14 13.30 -2.73
CA LEU A 186 -15.22 12.59 -3.41
C LEU A 186 -16.31 13.61 -3.74
N PRO A 187 -16.87 13.59 -4.94
CA PRO A 187 -18.05 14.38 -5.21
C PRO A 187 -19.09 13.97 -4.19
N THR A 188 -19.40 14.86 -3.26
CA THR A 188 -20.58 14.71 -2.42
C THR A 188 -21.73 14.59 -3.38
N SER A 189 -22.43 13.46 -3.34
CA SER A 189 -23.65 13.24 -4.10
C SER A 189 -24.75 14.17 -3.54
N ASN A 190 -24.68 15.44 -3.91
CA ASN A 190 -25.77 16.37 -3.81
C ASN A 190 -26.10 16.81 -5.23
N GLY A 191 -27.05 16.13 -5.82
CA GLY A 191 -27.56 16.56 -7.10
C GLY A 191 -28.41 15.49 -7.79
N VAL A 192 -29.68 15.43 -7.39
CA VAL A 192 -30.86 14.93 -8.09
C VAL A 192 -30.99 13.42 -8.19
#